data_68e821d95a33dd4f23becab778510447
#
_entry.id   68e821d95a33dd4f23becab778510447
#
_cell.length_a   1.000
_cell.length_b   1.000
_cell.length_c   1.000
_cell.angle_alpha   90.00
_cell.angle_beta   90.00
_cell.angle_gamma   90.00
#
_symmetry.space_group_name_H-M   'P 1'
#
loop_
_entity.id
_entity.type
_entity.pdbx_description
1 polymer ?
#
loop_
_entity_poly.entity_id
_entity_poly.type
_entity_poly.pdbx_seq_one_letter_code
_entity_poly.pdbx_strand_id
1 'polypeptide(L)'
;MKLTMLGTGNALVTECYNTCFVLEENEKYFMVDGGGGSAILHQLKHAGFNWMDMREIFITHKHIDHLTGIIWMIRMICQNMNSGKYEGEATIYGHAEVISLLHNLAEQLLPKKQTRFIGDRLHLICVSDAETRTINDRNVTFFDIGSTKAKQFGFSMELNSGKKLVCCGDEPYNDCEKPFQPLREAPFNRKRRL
;
A
#
# COMPACT_ATOMS: atom_id res chain seq x y z
N MET A 1 -9.60 10.98 -10.34
CA MET A 1 -9.04 9.90 -9.48
C MET A 1 -10.17 9.01 -9.00
N LYS A 2 -9.99 7.69 -9.05
CA LYS A 2 -10.92 6.67 -8.57
C LYS A 2 -10.25 5.86 -7.47
N LEU A 3 -10.96 5.57 -6.39
CA LEU A 3 -10.54 4.65 -5.34
C LEU A 3 -11.30 3.33 -5.48
N THR A 4 -10.59 2.22 -5.52
CA THR A 4 -11.19 0.88 -5.58
C THR A 4 -10.70 0.06 -4.37
N MET A 5 -11.63 -0.27 -3.45
CA MET A 5 -11.32 -1.17 -2.33
C MET A 5 -11.15 -2.60 -2.85
N LEU A 6 -10.03 -3.24 -2.52
CA LEU A 6 -9.77 -4.66 -2.79
C LEU A 6 -10.18 -5.54 -1.61
N GLY A 7 -10.16 -4.98 -0.41
CA GLY A 7 -10.61 -5.60 0.82
C GLY A 7 -10.91 -4.56 1.88
N THR A 8 -11.73 -4.91 2.87
CA THR A 8 -12.20 -4.02 3.94
C THR A 8 -12.14 -4.67 5.33
N GLY A 9 -11.53 -5.83 5.42
CA GLY A 9 -11.47 -6.64 6.63
C GLY A 9 -10.26 -6.34 7.50
N ASN A 10 -10.40 -6.53 8.80
CA ASN A 10 -9.28 -6.53 9.76
C ASN A 10 -8.56 -7.90 9.77
N ALA A 11 -7.55 -8.07 10.64
CA ALA A 11 -6.75 -9.30 10.72
C ALA A 11 -7.54 -10.60 11.03
N LEU A 12 -8.73 -10.50 11.61
CA LEU A 12 -9.51 -11.66 12.06
C LEU A 12 -10.68 -12.02 11.14
N VAL A 13 -10.84 -11.33 10.01
CA VAL A 13 -11.96 -11.59 9.09
C VAL A 13 -11.77 -12.89 8.32
N THR A 14 -12.88 -13.59 8.10
CA THR A 14 -12.95 -14.82 7.32
C THR A 14 -13.83 -14.68 6.07
N GLU A 15 -14.70 -13.68 6.03
CA GLU A 15 -15.71 -13.52 4.98
C GLU A 15 -15.33 -12.48 3.90
N CYS A 16 -14.27 -11.71 4.13
CA CYS A 16 -13.78 -10.72 3.18
C CYS A 16 -12.24 -10.63 3.22
N TYR A 17 -11.67 -9.96 2.24
CA TYR A 17 -10.23 -9.75 2.20
C TYR A 17 -9.81 -8.59 3.12
N ASN A 18 -8.57 -8.62 3.60
CA ASN A 18 -8.01 -7.60 4.49
C ASN A 18 -7.92 -6.24 3.79
N THR A 19 -7.91 -5.17 4.58
CA THR A 19 -7.94 -3.79 4.08
C THR A 19 -6.77 -3.50 3.15
N CYS A 20 -7.09 -3.21 1.90
CA CYS A 20 -6.17 -2.69 0.89
C CYS A 20 -6.97 -2.08 -0.26
N PHE A 21 -6.36 -1.16 -1.00
CA PHE A 21 -7.05 -0.46 -2.08
C PHE A 21 -6.10 0.02 -3.19
N VAL A 22 -6.67 0.43 -4.31
CA VAL A 22 -5.96 1.05 -5.43
C VAL A 22 -6.54 2.42 -5.70
N LEU A 23 -5.65 3.41 -5.84
CA LEU A 23 -5.96 4.71 -6.43
C LEU A 23 -5.59 4.67 -7.90
N GLU A 24 -6.53 5.03 -8.76
CA GLU A 24 -6.40 5.03 -10.21
C GLU A 24 -6.61 6.45 -10.77
N GLU A 25 -5.68 6.91 -11.58
CA GLU A 25 -5.80 8.14 -12.35
C GLU A 25 -4.98 8.04 -13.64
N ASN A 26 -5.60 8.31 -14.79
CA ASN A 26 -4.95 8.29 -16.11
C ASN A 26 -4.16 6.99 -16.38
N GLU A 27 -4.79 5.84 -16.10
CA GLU A 27 -4.18 4.50 -16.25
C GLU A 27 -2.90 4.27 -15.41
N LYS A 28 -2.64 5.13 -14.42
CA LYS A 28 -1.60 4.95 -13.41
C LYS A 28 -2.24 4.51 -12.10
N TYR A 29 -1.58 3.58 -11.42
CA TYR A 29 -2.11 2.92 -10.23
C TYR A 29 -1.18 3.10 -9.05
N PHE A 30 -1.74 3.48 -7.91
CA PHE A 30 -1.05 3.53 -6.63
C PHE A 30 -1.79 2.61 -5.66
N MET A 31 -1.17 1.47 -5.37
CA MET A 31 -1.71 0.46 -4.48
C MET A 31 -1.31 0.75 -3.03
N VAL A 32 -2.23 0.60 -2.11
CA VAL A 32 -2.00 0.81 -0.67
C VAL A 32 -2.32 -0.47 0.07
N ASP A 33 -1.31 -1.01 0.73
CA ASP A 33 -1.29 -2.30 1.41
C ASP A 33 -1.58 -3.51 0.48
N GLY A 34 -1.29 -4.70 0.94
CA GLY A 34 -1.41 -5.92 0.16
C GLY A 34 -2.38 -6.94 0.73
N GLY A 35 -2.96 -6.68 1.88
CA GLY A 35 -3.75 -7.67 2.57
C GLY A 35 -2.95 -8.91 3.00
N GLY A 36 -3.64 -9.99 3.35
CA GLY A 36 -3.10 -11.22 3.90
C GLY A 36 -2.86 -12.31 2.85
N GLY A 37 -1.70 -12.30 2.17
CA GLY A 37 -1.25 -13.44 1.36
C GLY A 37 -1.60 -13.39 -0.12
N SER A 38 -1.58 -14.57 -0.79
CA SER A 38 -1.68 -14.68 -2.26
C SER A 38 -3.01 -14.24 -2.84
N ALA A 39 -4.05 -14.15 -2.03
CA ALA A 39 -5.37 -13.74 -2.47
C ALA A 39 -5.40 -12.31 -3.03
N ILE A 40 -4.40 -11.47 -2.74
CA ILE A 40 -4.25 -10.15 -3.38
C ILE A 40 -4.28 -10.23 -4.91
N LEU A 41 -3.65 -11.25 -5.50
CA LEU A 41 -3.63 -11.44 -6.95
C LEU A 41 -5.04 -11.73 -7.51
N HIS A 42 -5.86 -12.46 -6.74
CA HIS A 42 -7.26 -12.70 -7.07
C HIS A 42 -8.09 -11.43 -6.92
N GLN A 43 -7.88 -10.65 -5.84
CA GLN A 43 -8.60 -9.40 -5.61
C GLN A 43 -8.33 -8.37 -6.71
N LEU A 44 -7.08 -8.21 -7.12
CA LEU A 44 -6.72 -7.34 -8.25
C LEU A 44 -7.44 -7.78 -9.54
N LYS A 45 -7.35 -9.06 -9.88
CA LYS A 45 -8.03 -9.61 -11.07
C LYS A 45 -9.55 -9.43 -10.99
N HIS A 46 -10.18 -9.69 -9.86
CA HIS A 46 -11.62 -9.54 -9.65
C HIS A 46 -12.07 -8.08 -9.79
N ALA A 47 -11.25 -7.14 -9.33
CA ALA A 47 -11.48 -5.71 -9.49
C ALA A 47 -11.16 -5.17 -10.89
N GLY A 48 -10.71 -6.03 -11.81
CA GLY A 48 -10.40 -5.67 -13.19
C GLY A 48 -8.98 -5.14 -13.42
N PHE A 49 -8.11 -5.24 -12.42
CA PHE A 49 -6.72 -4.81 -12.54
C PHE A 49 -5.79 -5.96 -12.98
N ASN A 50 -4.83 -5.62 -13.82
CA ASN A 50 -3.68 -6.48 -14.02
C ASN A 50 -2.61 -6.12 -12.97
N TRP A 51 -2.19 -7.09 -12.15
CA TRP A 51 -1.17 -6.86 -11.12
C TRP A 51 0.17 -6.36 -11.70
N MET A 52 0.48 -6.63 -12.97
CA MET A 52 1.67 -6.12 -13.66
C MET A 52 1.67 -4.59 -13.83
N ASP A 53 0.52 -3.96 -13.75
CA ASP A 53 0.37 -2.52 -13.87
C ASP A 53 0.50 -1.81 -12.52
N MET A 54 0.56 -2.57 -11.40
CA MET A 54 0.79 -2.05 -10.05
C MET A 54 2.27 -1.73 -9.87
N ARG A 55 2.69 -0.56 -10.32
CA ARG A 55 4.10 -0.13 -10.30
C ARG A 55 4.48 0.67 -9.09
N GLU A 56 3.51 1.31 -8.45
CA GLU A 56 3.67 2.14 -7.27
C GLU A 56 2.85 1.56 -6.12
N ILE A 57 3.52 1.13 -5.05
CA ILE A 57 2.89 0.45 -3.91
C ILE A 57 3.36 1.12 -2.62
N PHE A 58 2.45 1.41 -1.71
CA PHE A 58 2.76 1.90 -0.38
C PHE A 58 2.26 0.93 0.68
N ILE A 59 3.05 0.72 1.73
CA ILE A 59 2.70 -0.13 2.86
C ILE A 59 2.68 0.72 4.12
N THR A 60 1.52 0.75 4.76
CA THR A 60 1.29 1.56 5.96
C THR A 60 2.08 1.05 7.16
N HIS A 61 2.10 -0.28 7.38
CA HIS A 61 2.77 -0.90 8.51
C HIS A 61 3.02 -2.41 8.32
N LYS A 62 3.69 -3.03 9.30
CA LYS A 62 4.22 -4.40 9.20
C LYS A 62 3.25 -5.52 9.59
N HIS A 63 2.00 -5.25 9.93
CA HIS A 63 1.08 -6.32 10.32
C HIS A 63 0.82 -7.28 9.15
N ILE A 64 0.57 -8.52 9.50
CA ILE A 64 0.46 -9.64 8.55
C ILE A 64 -0.65 -9.44 7.51
N ASP A 65 -1.73 -8.80 7.92
CA ASP A 65 -2.91 -8.49 7.09
C ASP A 65 -2.75 -7.27 6.19
N HIS A 66 -1.59 -6.61 6.20
CA HIS A 66 -1.20 -5.52 5.30
C HIS A 66 0.00 -5.89 4.43
N LEU A 67 0.97 -6.62 4.99
CA LEU A 67 2.27 -6.81 4.39
C LEU A 67 2.38 -8.10 3.55
N THR A 68 1.73 -9.21 3.97
CA THR A 68 2.05 -10.51 3.37
C THR A 68 1.60 -10.65 1.91
N GLY A 69 0.57 -9.94 1.49
CA GLY A 69 0.20 -9.85 0.08
C GLY A 69 1.27 -9.19 -0.78
N ILE A 70 2.05 -8.26 -0.21
CA ILE A 70 3.13 -7.59 -0.93
C ILE A 70 4.30 -8.53 -1.23
N ILE A 71 4.58 -9.50 -0.37
CA ILE A 71 5.57 -10.55 -0.68
C ILE A 71 5.16 -11.34 -1.94
N TRP A 72 3.86 -11.59 -2.11
CA TRP A 72 3.36 -12.22 -3.33
C TRP A 72 3.47 -11.28 -4.54
N MET A 73 3.24 -9.98 -4.39
CA MET A 73 3.47 -9.00 -5.45
C MET A 73 4.95 -8.97 -5.84
N ILE A 74 5.89 -8.87 -4.88
CA ILE A 74 7.34 -8.93 -5.12
C ILE A 74 7.69 -10.21 -5.90
N ARG A 75 7.21 -11.36 -5.44
CA ARG A 75 7.45 -12.64 -6.12
C ARG A 75 6.98 -12.60 -7.58
N MET A 76 5.76 -12.13 -7.84
CA MET A 76 5.20 -12.11 -9.18
C MET A 76 5.91 -11.12 -10.10
N ILE A 77 6.20 -9.92 -9.59
CA ILE A 77 6.95 -8.89 -10.33
C ILE A 77 8.33 -9.42 -10.71
N CYS A 78 9.12 -9.87 -9.73
CA CYS A 78 10.48 -10.36 -9.96
C CYS A 78 10.52 -11.62 -10.85
N GLN A 79 9.54 -12.52 -10.70
CA GLN A 79 9.44 -13.70 -11.58
C GLN A 79 9.20 -13.30 -13.03
N ASN A 80 8.35 -12.30 -13.27
CA ASN A 80 8.05 -11.84 -14.63
C ASN A 80 9.13 -10.93 -15.19
N MET A 81 9.85 -10.16 -14.36
CA MET A 81 11.09 -9.51 -14.75
C MET A 81 12.13 -10.55 -15.23
N ASN A 82 12.28 -11.66 -14.50
CA ASN A 82 13.21 -12.73 -14.87
C ASN A 82 12.83 -13.44 -16.17
N SER A 83 11.55 -13.54 -16.50
CA SER A 83 11.07 -14.15 -17.76
C SER A 83 10.93 -13.15 -18.93
N GLY A 84 11.29 -11.87 -18.72
CA GLY A 84 11.17 -10.81 -19.74
C GLY A 84 9.74 -10.36 -20.03
N LYS A 85 8.77 -10.75 -19.20
CA LYS A 85 7.35 -10.39 -19.38
C LYS A 85 6.95 -9.10 -18.68
N TYR A 86 7.76 -8.64 -17.71
CA TYR A 86 7.53 -7.38 -16.98
C TYR A 86 8.54 -6.36 -17.49
N GLU A 87 8.06 -5.33 -18.16
CA GLU A 87 8.88 -4.23 -18.67
C GLU A 87 8.88 -3.06 -17.67
N GLY A 88 10.03 -2.32 -17.61
CA GLY A 88 10.19 -1.17 -16.71
C GLY A 88 10.44 -1.56 -15.26
N GLU A 89 10.08 -0.67 -14.36
CA GLU A 89 10.42 -0.71 -12.94
C GLU A 89 9.16 -0.73 -12.07
N ALA A 90 9.31 -1.12 -10.81
CA ALA A 90 8.30 -1.00 -9.78
C ALA A 90 8.91 -0.45 -8.49
N THR A 91 8.13 0.29 -7.71
CA THR A 91 8.57 0.90 -6.46
C THR A 91 7.62 0.55 -5.33
N ILE A 92 8.19 0.16 -4.20
CA ILE A 92 7.46 -0.12 -2.97
C ILE A 92 7.97 0.85 -1.89
N TYR A 93 7.06 1.66 -1.35
CA TYR A 93 7.33 2.64 -0.30
C TYR A 93 6.87 2.12 1.05
N GLY A 94 7.59 2.47 2.09
CA GLY A 94 7.23 2.21 3.48
C GLY A 94 8.23 2.82 4.43
N HIS A 95 7.93 2.88 5.72
CA HIS A 95 8.91 3.30 6.72
C HIS A 95 10.00 2.24 6.91
N ALA A 96 11.11 2.60 7.56
CA ALA A 96 12.33 1.78 7.63
C ALA A 96 12.08 0.32 8.11
N GLU A 97 11.23 0.12 9.13
CA GLU A 97 10.95 -1.24 9.63
C GLU A 97 10.23 -2.10 8.57
N VAL A 98 9.27 -1.54 7.84
CA VAL A 98 8.53 -2.25 6.78
C VAL A 98 9.48 -2.62 5.65
N ILE A 99 10.27 -1.69 5.17
CA ILE A 99 11.20 -1.92 4.06
C ILE A 99 12.26 -2.95 4.42
N SER A 100 12.85 -2.86 5.64
CA SER A 100 13.80 -3.85 6.13
C SER A 100 13.17 -5.25 6.24
N LEU A 101 11.95 -5.35 6.75
CA LEU A 101 11.24 -6.62 6.88
C LEU A 101 10.92 -7.24 5.51
N LEU A 102 10.42 -6.43 4.55
CA LEU A 102 10.16 -6.89 3.19
C LEU A 102 11.40 -7.42 2.49
N HIS A 103 12.52 -6.68 2.61
CA HIS A 103 13.80 -7.10 2.04
C HIS A 103 14.23 -8.44 2.62
N ASN A 104 14.21 -8.58 3.95
CA ASN A 104 14.60 -9.81 4.64
C ASN A 104 13.71 -10.98 4.26
N LEU A 105 12.39 -10.80 4.21
CA LEU A 105 11.45 -11.86 3.81
C LEU A 105 11.67 -12.26 2.35
N ALA A 106 11.85 -11.30 1.46
CA ALA A 106 12.11 -11.60 0.05
C ALA A 106 13.40 -12.41 -0.12
N GLU A 107 14.50 -12.03 0.54
CA GLU A 107 15.77 -12.73 0.48
C GLU A 107 15.70 -14.17 1.05
N GLN A 108 14.88 -14.40 2.06
CA GLN A 108 14.72 -15.73 2.67
C GLN A 108 13.73 -16.62 1.93
N LEU A 109 12.68 -16.07 1.36
CA LEU A 109 11.58 -16.85 0.78
C LEU A 109 11.70 -17.03 -0.74
N LEU A 110 12.39 -16.13 -1.44
CA LEU A 110 12.47 -16.13 -2.89
C LEU A 110 13.84 -16.56 -3.41
N PRO A 111 13.88 -17.26 -4.57
CA PRO A 111 15.15 -17.68 -5.15
C PRO A 111 15.94 -16.47 -5.67
N LYS A 112 17.28 -16.57 -5.64
CA LYS A 112 18.23 -15.51 -6.08
C LYS A 112 17.96 -14.97 -7.48
N LYS A 113 17.48 -15.79 -8.42
CA LYS A 113 17.09 -15.35 -9.77
C LYS A 113 15.91 -14.36 -9.77
N GLN A 114 15.16 -14.25 -8.67
CA GLN A 114 14.10 -13.27 -8.48
C GLN A 114 14.61 -12.08 -7.64
N THR A 115 15.24 -12.34 -6.49
CA THR A 115 15.67 -11.26 -5.59
C THR A 115 16.75 -10.36 -6.18
N ARG A 116 17.47 -10.80 -7.22
CA ARG A 116 18.46 -9.98 -7.93
C ARG A 116 17.90 -8.67 -8.53
N PHE A 117 16.57 -8.60 -8.72
CA PHE A 117 15.92 -7.40 -9.23
C PHE A 117 15.61 -6.37 -8.13
N ILE A 118 15.73 -6.75 -6.85
CA ILE A 118 15.59 -5.81 -5.73
C ILE A 118 16.82 -4.90 -5.70
N GLY A 119 16.59 -3.59 -5.78
CA GLY A 119 17.63 -2.58 -5.92
C GLY A 119 18.09 -2.31 -7.36
N ASP A 120 17.64 -3.11 -8.32
CA ASP A 120 17.86 -2.90 -9.76
C ASP A 120 16.60 -2.32 -10.43
N ARG A 121 15.57 -3.13 -10.59
CA ARG A 121 14.30 -2.78 -11.25
C ARG A 121 13.10 -2.79 -10.29
N LEU A 122 13.22 -3.42 -9.15
CA LEU A 122 12.26 -3.35 -8.05
C LEU A 122 12.90 -2.55 -6.90
N HIS A 123 12.39 -1.36 -6.65
CA HIS A 123 12.92 -0.44 -5.67
C HIS A 123 12.13 -0.55 -4.36
N LEU A 124 12.81 -0.85 -3.26
CA LEU A 124 12.28 -0.78 -1.91
C LEU A 124 12.72 0.54 -1.29
N ILE A 125 11.83 1.51 -1.21
CA ILE A 125 12.15 2.88 -0.82
C ILE A 125 11.67 3.18 0.59
N CYS A 126 12.62 3.49 1.46
CA CYS A 126 12.31 3.99 2.79
C CYS A 126 11.86 5.44 2.71
N VAL A 127 10.70 5.74 3.29
CA VAL A 127 10.18 7.11 3.44
C VAL A 127 10.22 7.54 4.91
N SER A 128 10.46 8.85 5.11
CA SER A 128 10.55 9.49 6.42
C SER A 128 9.30 10.31 6.72
N ASP A 129 9.14 10.67 8.00
CA ASP A 129 8.07 11.58 8.42
C ASP A 129 8.19 12.93 7.71
N ALA A 130 7.05 13.47 7.25
CA ALA A 130 6.94 14.69 6.46
C ALA A 130 7.65 14.66 5.09
N GLU A 131 8.14 13.50 4.63
CA GLU A 131 8.77 13.38 3.32
C GLU A 131 7.71 13.42 2.21
N THR A 132 7.99 14.24 1.18
CA THR A 132 7.13 14.33 -0.02
C THR A 132 7.84 13.73 -1.22
N ARG A 133 7.13 12.89 -1.98
CA ARG A 133 7.58 12.32 -3.25
C ARG A 133 6.54 12.51 -4.33
N THR A 134 6.99 12.61 -5.57
CA THR A 134 6.10 12.59 -6.72
C THR A 134 5.82 11.14 -7.10
N ILE A 135 4.57 10.71 -7.00
CA ILE A 135 4.06 9.38 -7.35
C ILE A 135 2.92 9.56 -8.33
N ASN A 136 3.01 8.98 -9.52
CA ASN A 136 1.98 9.11 -10.57
C ASN A 136 1.58 10.56 -10.84
N ASP A 137 2.57 11.47 -10.96
CA ASP A 137 2.41 12.91 -11.18
C ASP A 137 1.73 13.66 -10.02
N ARG A 138 1.64 13.04 -8.84
CA ARG A 138 1.05 13.62 -7.63
C ARG A 138 2.09 13.77 -6.52
N ASN A 139 2.03 14.88 -5.80
CA ASN A 139 2.79 15.03 -4.57
C ASN A 139 2.11 14.24 -3.46
N VAL A 140 2.80 13.23 -2.97
CA VAL A 140 2.40 12.36 -1.86
C VAL A 140 3.31 12.67 -0.68
N THR A 141 2.74 13.17 0.40
CA THR A 141 3.46 13.44 1.65
C THR A 141 3.18 12.32 2.64
N PHE A 142 4.21 11.63 3.06
CA PHE A 142 4.13 10.57 4.07
C PHE A 142 4.26 11.17 5.48
N PHE A 143 3.62 10.56 6.46
CA PHE A 143 3.71 11.00 7.85
C PHE A 143 3.55 9.85 8.83
N ASP A 144 4.26 9.95 9.96
CA ASP A 144 4.09 9.02 11.08
C ASP A 144 2.79 9.35 11.82
N ILE A 145 1.90 8.38 11.94
CA ILE A 145 0.59 8.58 12.59
C ILE A 145 0.66 8.50 14.12
N GLY A 146 1.84 8.22 14.69
CA GLY A 146 2.03 8.15 16.14
C GLY A 146 1.34 6.95 16.80
N SER A 147 1.14 5.84 16.06
CA SER A 147 0.51 4.63 16.59
C SER A 147 1.29 4.07 17.80
N THR A 148 0.56 3.64 18.82
CA THR A 148 1.13 3.05 20.04
C THR A 148 1.34 1.54 19.95
N LYS A 149 0.75 0.86 18.95
CA LYS A 149 0.82 -0.60 18.79
C LYS A 149 1.98 -1.04 17.91
N ALA A 150 2.11 -0.43 16.76
CA ALA A 150 3.19 -0.66 15.81
C ALA A 150 3.44 0.64 15.07
N LYS A 151 4.68 0.90 14.66
CA LYS A 151 4.96 2.07 13.83
C LYS A 151 4.14 1.98 12.54
N GLN A 152 3.36 3.02 12.25
CA GLN A 152 2.53 3.13 11.08
C GLN A 152 2.73 4.48 10.41
N PHE A 153 2.76 4.46 9.09
CA PHE A 153 2.77 5.68 8.30
C PHE A 153 1.46 5.81 7.53
N GLY A 154 1.00 7.04 7.45
CA GLY A 154 -0.04 7.48 6.56
C GLY A 154 0.52 8.27 5.39
N PHE A 155 -0.36 8.73 4.53
CA PHE A 155 0.00 9.70 3.48
C PHE A 155 -1.13 10.69 3.23
N SER A 156 -0.76 11.85 2.69
CA SER A 156 -1.69 12.82 2.10
C SER A 156 -1.33 13.08 0.65
N MET A 157 -2.34 13.28 -0.19
CA MET A 157 -2.21 13.55 -1.61
C MET A 157 -3.18 14.67 -2.01
N GLU A 158 -2.70 15.66 -2.77
CA GLU A 158 -3.56 16.71 -3.30
C GLU A 158 -4.30 16.22 -4.56
N LEU A 159 -5.61 16.47 -4.59
CA LEU A 159 -6.47 16.16 -5.73
C LEU A 159 -6.61 17.37 -6.65
N ASN A 160 -6.95 17.15 -7.93
CA ASN A 160 -7.22 18.23 -8.91
C ASN A 160 -8.32 19.20 -8.46
N SER A 161 -9.20 18.77 -7.57
CA SER A 161 -10.26 19.59 -6.97
C SER A 161 -9.79 20.58 -5.91
N GLY A 162 -8.49 20.59 -5.57
CA GLY A 162 -7.93 21.32 -4.42
C GLY A 162 -8.21 20.66 -3.06
N LYS A 163 -8.91 19.52 -3.04
CA LYS A 163 -9.10 18.71 -1.83
C LYS A 163 -7.89 17.84 -1.58
N LYS A 164 -7.71 17.40 -0.34
CA LYS A 164 -6.69 16.39 0.04
C LYS A 164 -7.35 15.04 0.30
N LEU A 165 -6.74 13.99 -0.23
CA LEU A 165 -6.97 12.61 0.20
C LEU A 165 -5.97 12.31 1.29
N VAL A 166 -6.44 11.76 2.42
CA VAL A 166 -5.59 11.36 3.55
C VAL A 166 -5.89 9.90 3.91
N CYS A 167 -4.84 9.11 4.09
CA CYS A 167 -4.91 7.72 4.56
C CYS A 167 -4.11 7.61 5.86
N CYS A 168 -4.74 7.13 6.94
CA CYS A 168 -4.15 7.02 8.28
C CYS A 168 -3.98 5.55 8.73
N GLY A 169 -3.87 4.60 7.80
CA GLY A 169 -3.71 3.18 8.15
C GLY A 169 -4.87 2.65 8.99
N ASP A 170 -4.56 1.86 10.03
CA ASP A 170 -5.52 1.16 10.90
C ASP A 170 -5.92 1.92 12.17
N GLU A 171 -5.27 3.05 12.43
CA GLU A 171 -5.58 3.79 13.65
C GLU A 171 -6.86 4.60 13.52
N PRO A 172 -7.68 4.66 14.59
CA PRO A 172 -8.77 5.61 14.65
C PRO A 172 -8.20 7.04 14.66
N TYR A 173 -8.95 7.96 14.05
CA TYR A 173 -8.60 9.38 14.08
C TYR A 173 -8.34 9.84 15.52
N ASN A 174 -7.23 10.52 15.73
CA ASN A 174 -6.92 11.20 16.99
C ASN A 174 -6.50 12.67 16.73
N ASP A 175 -6.67 13.54 17.75
CA ASP A 175 -6.39 14.97 17.64
C ASP A 175 -4.88 15.32 17.48
N CYS A 176 -3.97 14.34 17.60
CA CYS A 176 -2.54 14.52 17.38
C CYS A 176 -2.18 14.66 15.91
N GLU A 177 -3.06 14.30 15.00
CA GLU A 177 -2.91 14.44 13.55
C GLU A 177 -3.11 15.90 13.06
N LYS A 178 -2.86 16.88 13.92
CA LYS A 178 -2.80 18.29 13.48
C LYS A 178 -1.51 18.52 12.67
N PRO A 179 -1.62 18.52 11.33
CA PRO A 179 -2.07 19.69 10.59
C PRO A 179 -3.25 19.42 9.62
N PHE A 180 -3.85 18.26 9.64
CA PHE A 180 -4.96 17.91 8.74
C PHE A 180 -6.30 18.01 9.49
N GLN A 181 -6.98 19.17 9.43
CA GLN A 181 -8.39 19.23 9.79
C GLN A 181 -9.19 18.45 8.74
N PRO A 182 -9.80 17.30 9.06
CA PRO A 182 -10.72 16.64 8.15
C PRO A 182 -11.92 17.58 7.92
N LEU A 183 -12.32 17.73 6.67
CA LEU A 183 -13.65 18.26 6.37
C LEU A 183 -14.64 17.35 7.12
N ARG A 184 -15.35 17.92 8.09
CA ARG A 184 -16.42 17.22 8.80
C ARG A 184 -17.54 16.90 7.81
N GLU A 185 -17.48 15.74 7.18
CA GLU A 185 -18.66 15.11 6.62
C GLU A 185 -19.30 14.24 7.72
N ALA A 186 -20.63 14.25 7.76
CA ALA A 186 -21.46 13.73 8.83
C ALA A 186 -21.10 12.31 9.29
N PRO A 187 -21.36 11.95 10.57
CA PRO A 187 -20.97 10.66 11.13
C PRO A 187 -21.66 9.52 10.41
N PHE A 188 -20.85 8.62 9.85
CA PHE A 188 -21.32 7.35 9.30
C PHE A 188 -21.87 6.51 10.47
N ASN A 189 -23.19 6.47 10.58
CA ASN A 189 -23.89 5.83 11.67
C ASN A 189 -23.78 4.29 11.53
N ARG A 190 -22.78 3.69 12.16
CA ARG A 190 -22.69 2.25 12.31
C ARG A 190 -23.80 1.78 13.27
N LYS A 191 -24.98 1.51 12.75
CA LYS A 191 -25.92 0.65 13.50
C LYS A 191 -25.33 -0.76 13.53
N ARG A 192 -24.85 -1.15 14.73
CA ARG A 192 -24.58 -2.54 15.07
C ARG A 192 -25.87 -3.33 14.81
N ARG A 193 -25.79 -4.36 13.98
CA ARG A 193 -26.74 -5.48 14.07
C ARG A 193 -26.03 -6.63 14.77
N LEU A 194 -26.64 -7.04 15.89
CA LEU A 194 -26.37 -8.26 16.61
C LEU A 194 -26.62 -9.47 15.71
#